data_33267866c2784b804e83d050a0d3ede3
#
_entry.id   33267866c2784b804e83d050a0d3ede3
#
_cell.length_a   1.000
_cell.length_b   1.000
_cell.length_c   1.000
_cell.angle_alpha   90.00
_cell.angle_beta   90.00
_cell.angle_gamma   90.00
#
_symmetry.space_group_name_H-M   'P 1'
#
loop_
_entity.id
_entity.type
_entity.pdbx_description
1 polymer ?
#
loop_
_entity_poly.entity_id
_entity_poly.type
_entity_poly.pdbx_seq_one_letter_code
_entity_poly.pdbx_strand_id
1 'polypeptide(L)' 'MKVLVIGGGGREHALAWKLAQSPRVHEVVVAPGNAGTAREPKLRNVPVDVADVPALLDLARAEQPELTVVGPEVPLVAG' A
#
# COMPACT_ATOMS: atom_id res chain seq x y z
N MET A 1 13.66 1.03 -4.60
CA MET A 1 12.95 0.35 -3.50
C MET A 1 11.46 0.31 -3.80
N LYS A 2 10.85 -0.84 -3.61
CA LYS A 2 9.40 -1.01 -3.72
C LYS A 2 8.80 -0.98 -2.32
N VAL A 3 7.70 -0.24 -2.14
CA VAL A 3 7.01 -0.11 -0.86
C VAL A 3 5.58 -0.59 -1.02
N LEU A 4 5.09 -1.34 -0.04
CA LEU A 4 3.69 -1.75 0.03
C LEU A 4 3.00 -0.94 1.14
N VAL A 5 1.90 -0.27 0.81
CA VAL A 5 1.08 0.46 1.77
C VAL A 5 -0.28 -0.21 1.84
N ILE A 6 -0.68 -0.62 3.05
CA ILE A 6 -1.95 -1.29 3.27
C ILE A 6 -2.94 -0.29 3.85
N GLY A 7 -3.99 -0.02 3.11
CA GLY A 7 -5.02 0.94 3.48
C GLY A 7 -5.56 1.66 2.26
N GLY A 8 -6.61 2.43 2.42
CA GLY A 8 -7.26 3.15 1.31
C GLY A 8 -7.78 4.52 1.69
N GLY A 9 -7.46 5.00 2.88
CA GLY A 9 -7.90 6.30 3.34
C GLY A 9 -6.99 7.45 2.90
N GLY A 10 -7.37 8.66 3.27
CA GLY A 10 -6.60 9.85 2.94
C GLY A 10 -5.20 9.86 3.56
N ARG A 11 -5.04 9.25 4.73
CA ARG A 11 -3.73 9.14 5.38
C ARG A 11 -2.79 8.25 4.60
N GLU A 12 -3.28 7.13 4.09
CA GLU A 12 -2.49 6.21 3.28
C GLU A 12 -2.13 6.85 1.95
N HIS A 13 -3.05 7.63 1.36
CA HIS A 13 -2.76 8.38 0.14
C HIS A 13 -1.62 9.38 0.39
N ALA A 14 -1.72 10.18 1.46
CA ALA A 14 -0.70 11.17 1.78
C ALA A 14 0.66 10.51 2.06
N LEU A 15 0.66 9.41 2.79
CA LEU A 15 1.88 8.66 3.11
C LEU A 15 2.51 8.07 1.84
N ALA A 16 1.70 7.43 1.01
CA ALA A 16 2.19 6.84 -0.24
C ALA A 16 2.77 7.90 -1.17
N TRP A 17 2.08 9.04 -1.29
CA TRP A 17 2.55 10.16 -2.10
C TRP A 17 3.90 10.68 -1.59
N LYS A 18 4.02 10.80 -0.28
CA LYS A 18 5.27 11.28 0.32
C LYS A 18 6.41 10.29 0.11
N LEU A 19 6.15 9.00 0.27
CA LEU A 19 7.14 7.96 0.03
C LEU A 19 7.59 7.94 -1.43
N ALA A 20 6.65 8.14 -2.35
CA ALA A 20 6.95 8.13 -3.78
C ALA A 20 7.87 9.28 -4.20
N GLN A 21 7.96 10.34 -3.41
CA GLN A 21 8.86 11.45 -3.70
C GLN A 21 10.31 11.13 -3.41
N SER A 22 10.59 10.08 -2.67
CA SER A 22 11.96 9.67 -2.42
C SER A 22 12.60 9.11 -3.69
N PRO A 23 13.81 9.55 -4.07
CA PRO A 23 14.48 8.99 -5.24
C PRO A 23 14.84 7.51 -5.08
N ARG A 24 14.82 6.99 -3.86
CA ARG A 24 15.08 5.57 -3.60
C ARG A 24 13.86 4.69 -3.84
N VAL A 25 12.66 5.30 -3.86
CA VAL A 25 11.41 4.57 -4.10
C VAL A 25 11.07 4.63 -5.58
N HIS A 26 11.00 3.47 -6.22
CA HIS A 26 10.63 3.41 -7.63
C HIS A 26 9.16 3.03 -7.84
N GLU A 27 8.54 2.37 -6.86
CA GLU A 27 7.13 1.98 -6.94
C GLU A 27 6.54 1.86 -5.54
N VAL A 28 5.30 2.33 -5.39
CA VAL A 28 4.50 2.12 -4.18
C VAL A 28 3.23 1.38 -4.58
N VAL A 29 3.03 0.21 -4.00
CA VAL A 29 1.82 -0.58 -4.19
C VAL A 29 0.89 -0.27 -3.03
N VAL A 30 -0.35 0.11 -3.33
CA VAL A 30 -1.34 0.47 -2.32
C VAL A 30 -2.50 -0.52 -2.37
N ALA A 31 -2.83 -1.13 -1.26
CA ALA A 31 -3.87 -2.15 -1.19
C ALA A 31 -4.90 -1.79 -0.12
N PRO A 32 -6.14 -1.53 -0.47
CA PRO A 32 -6.70 -1.46 -1.83
C PRO A 32 -6.45 -0.11 -2.53
N GLY A 33 -6.02 0.91 -1.80
CA GLY A 33 -5.89 2.24 -2.33
C GLY A 33 -7.24 2.93 -2.55
N ASN A 34 -7.23 4.03 -3.30
CA ASN A 34 -8.44 4.78 -3.64
C ASN A 34 -8.24 5.48 -4.98
N ALA A 35 -9.24 6.25 -5.42
CA ALA A 35 -9.17 6.95 -6.71
C ALA A 35 -8.02 7.97 -6.75
N GLY A 36 -7.66 8.56 -5.61
CA GLY A 36 -6.54 9.50 -5.54
C GLY A 36 -5.20 8.81 -5.71
N THR A 37 -5.00 7.66 -5.04
CA THR A 37 -3.75 6.91 -5.18
C THR A 37 -3.58 6.37 -6.60
N ALA A 38 -4.67 6.03 -7.28
CA ALA A 38 -4.62 5.53 -8.65
C ALA A 38 -4.09 6.57 -9.64
N ARG A 39 -4.14 7.84 -9.29
CA ARG A 39 -3.70 8.95 -10.16
C ARG A 39 -2.26 9.38 -9.90
N GLU A 40 -1.66 8.95 -8.82
CA GLU A 40 -0.33 9.40 -8.45
C GLU A 40 0.74 8.63 -9.22
N PRO A 41 1.78 9.33 -9.72
CA PRO A 41 2.93 8.64 -10.33
C PRO A 41 3.59 7.71 -9.32
N LYS A 42 4.09 6.59 -9.79
CA LYS A 42 4.75 5.55 -8.99
C LYS A 42 3.80 4.75 -8.10
N LEU A 43 2.54 5.17 -7.95
CA LEU A 43 1.57 4.46 -7.13
C LEU A 43 0.74 3.52 -8.00
N ARG A 44 0.52 2.30 -7.50
CA ARG A 44 -0.30 1.29 -8.16
C ARG A 44 -1.23 0.65 -7.14
N ASN A 45 -2.53 0.69 -7.41
CA ASN A 45 -3.51 0.08 -6.53
C ASN A 45 -3.65 -1.41 -6.84
N VAL A 46 -3.84 -2.20 -5.78
CA VAL A 46 -4.21 -3.61 -5.91
C VAL A 46 -5.48 -3.83 -5.09
N PRO A 47 -6.55 -4.35 -5.69
CA PRO A 47 -7.85 -4.45 -5.03
C PRO A 47 -7.92 -5.62 -4.04
N VAL A 48 -7.23 -5.49 -2.92
CA VAL A 48 -7.24 -6.46 -1.84
C VAL A 48 -7.87 -5.81 -0.61
N ASP A 49 -8.89 -6.46 -0.04
CA ASP A 49 -9.55 -5.99 1.16
C ASP A 49 -8.56 -6.01 2.32
N VAL A 50 -8.53 -4.94 3.11
CA VAL A 50 -7.62 -4.84 4.27
C VAL A 50 -7.92 -5.89 5.34
N ALA A 51 -9.12 -6.45 5.36
CA ALA A 51 -9.51 -7.51 6.31
C ALA A 51 -9.12 -8.90 5.80
N ASP A 52 -8.73 -9.02 4.54
CA ASP A 52 -8.37 -10.31 3.94
C ASP A 52 -6.88 -10.58 4.14
N VAL A 53 -6.53 -11.06 5.33
CA VAL A 53 -5.14 -11.31 5.71
C VAL A 53 -4.43 -12.30 4.78
N PRO A 54 -5.03 -13.44 4.40
CA PRO A 54 -4.37 -14.35 3.45
C PRO A 54 -4.05 -13.69 2.12
N ALA A 55 -4.96 -12.86 1.58
CA ALA A 55 -4.72 -12.18 0.32
C ALA A 55 -3.62 -11.12 0.46
N LEU A 56 -3.54 -10.43 1.60
CA LEU A 56 -2.46 -9.47 1.85
C LEU A 56 -1.10 -10.17 1.93
N LEU A 57 -1.05 -11.34 2.55
CA LEU A 57 0.18 -12.12 2.61
C LEU A 57 0.61 -12.59 1.22
N ASP A 58 -0.34 -13.03 0.40
CA ASP A 58 -0.05 -13.43 -0.97
C ASP A 58 0.47 -12.25 -1.78
N LEU A 59 -0.14 -11.07 -1.60
CA LEU A 59 0.31 -9.85 -2.26
C LEU A 59 1.75 -9.52 -1.86
N ALA A 60 2.05 -9.57 -0.57
CA ALA A 60 3.40 -9.26 -0.08
C ALA A 60 4.43 -10.24 -0.65
N ARG A 61 4.06 -11.52 -0.76
CA ARG A 61 4.94 -12.52 -1.36
C ARG A 61 5.16 -12.28 -2.84
N ALA A 62 4.12 -11.88 -3.55
CA ALA A 62 4.20 -11.63 -4.99
C ALA A 62 5.00 -10.37 -5.31
N GLU A 63 4.81 -9.31 -4.53
CA GLU A 63 5.45 -8.01 -4.79
C GLU A 63 6.84 -7.89 -4.19
N GLN A 64 7.12 -8.63 -3.13
CA GLN A 64 8.41 -8.62 -2.43
C GLN A 64 8.88 -7.20 -2.09
N PRO A 65 8.06 -6.42 -1.38
CA PRO A 65 8.45 -5.05 -1.04
C PRO A 65 9.57 -5.03 -0.01
N GLU A 66 10.42 -4.02 -0.08
CA GLU A 66 11.47 -3.80 0.93
C GLU A 66 10.91 -3.20 2.21
N LEU A 67 9.74 -2.55 2.11
CA LEU A 67 9.07 -1.93 3.27
C LEU A 67 7.57 -2.12 3.13
N THR A 68 6.91 -2.51 4.21
CA THR A 68 5.46 -2.60 4.28
C THR A 68 4.95 -1.68 5.37
N VAL A 69 4.01 -0.81 5.03
CA VAL A 69 3.41 0.14 5.96
C VAL A 69 1.92 -0.15 6.07
N VAL A 70 1.44 -0.32 7.29
CA VAL A 70 0.02 -0.58 7.56
C VAL A 70 -0.61 0.70 8.07
N GLY A 71 -1.70 1.14 7.42
CA GLY A 71 -2.40 2.34 7.84
C GLY A 71 -3.00 2.20 9.23
N PRO A 72 -3.14 3.30 9.97
CA PRO A 72 -3.59 3.24 11.36
C PRO A 72 -5.04 2.78 11.52
N GLU A 73 -5.86 2.88 10.46
CA GLU A 73 -7.25 2.41 10.48
C GLU A 73 -7.37 0.91 10.19
N VAL A 74 -6.30 0.27 9.75
CA VAL A 74 -6.34 -1.16 9.39
C VAL A 74 -6.23 -1.98 10.67
N PRO A 75 -7.19 -2.90 10.92
CA PRO A 75 -7.08 -3.76 12.09
C PRO A 75 -5.92 -4.73 11.91
N LEU A 76 -4.97 -4.68 12.83
CA LEU A 76 -3.80 -5.55 12.79
C LEU A 76 -4.11 -6.95 13.28
N VAL A 77 -5.24 -7.14 13.91
CA VAL A 77 -5.68 -8.41 14.47
C VAL A 77 -6.90 -8.87 13.70
N ALA A 78 -6.80 -8.92 12.41
CA ALA A 78 -7.88 -9.44 11.58
C ALA A 78 -7.71 -10.95 11.51
N GLY A 79 -8.44 -11.64 12.28
CA GLY A 79 -8.35 -13.08 12.18
C GLY A 79 -8.56 -13.73 13.46
#